data_036bd12ad980dc15baf32971e569cab9
#
_entry.id   036bd12ad980dc15baf32971e569cab9
#
_cell.length_a   1.000
_cell.length_b   1.000
_cell.length_c   1.000
_cell.angle_alpha   90.00
_cell.angle_beta   90.00
_cell.angle_gamma   90.00
#
_symmetry.space_group_name_H-M   'P 1'
#
loop_
_entity.id
_entity.type
_entity.pdbx_description
1 polymer ?
#
loop_
_entity_poly.entity_id
_entity_poly.type
_entity_poly.pdbx_seq_one_letter_code
_entity_poly.pdbx_strand_id
1 'polypeptide(L)'
;YCSVVPKEIVEHYGKDFRAHPVGTGPFKLVRWDESNVLVLTRNENYFEKDSAGNKLPYLKGVRISFIADRGAEFLQFSQGKLDFMTGLDISYKDKLLTSTGELAPEWKNEIIFEKMPYLNTEYLGISMAKQPNAALKNKKVRQAINYAINRQKMITYLRNGIGVPAESGMIPKGLPCFDDVAVKGYTYDIEKAKKLL
;
A
#
# COMPACT_ATOMS: atom_id res chain seq x y z
N TYR A 1 6.73 -13.76 4.36
CA TYR A 1 5.86 -13.75 5.53
C TYR A 1 6.00 -15.07 6.27
N CYS A 2 6.64 -15.06 7.45
CA CYS A 2 6.90 -16.24 8.25
C CYS A 2 6.25 -16.05 9.62
N SER A 3 4.94 -16.37 9.73
CA SER A 3 4.24 -16.34 11.00
C SER A 3 4.47 -17.65 11.77
N VAL A 4 4.72 -17.56 13.07
CA VAL A 4 4.78 -18.71 13.95
C VAL A 4 3.36 -19.13 14.31
N VAL A 5 3.05 -20.40 14.08
CA VAL A 5 1.72 -20.97 14.34
C VAL A 5 1.87 -22.25 15.16
N PRO A 6 0.88 -22.61 16.02
CA PRO A 6 0.91 -23.85 16.78
C PRO A 6 0.79 -25.06 15.86
N LYS A 7 1.74 -25.98 15.96
CA LYS A 7 1.79 -27.20 15.14
C LYS A 7 0.52 -28.04 15.30
N GLU A 8 0.05 -28.17 16.54
CA GLU A 8 -1.11 -28.99 16.93
C GLU A 8 -2.40 -28.50 16.22
N ILE A 9 -2.55 -27.19 16.09
CA ILE A 9 -3.72 -26.57 15.44
C ILE A 9 -3.64 -26.74 13.92
N VAL A 10 -2.44 -26.60 13.35
CA VAL A 10 -2.21 -26.83 11.91
C VAL A 10 -2.50 -28.30 11.56
N GLU A 11 -2.02 -29.25 12.37
CA GLU A 11 -2.26 -30.66 12.16
C GLU A 11 -3.74 -31.04 12.35
N HIS A 12 -4.43 -30.44 13.34
CA HIS A 12 -5.84 -30.68 13.61
C HIS A 12 -6.75 -30.22 12.47
N TYR A 13 -6.56 -28.99 11.98
CA TYR A 13 -7.43 -28.41 10.96
C TYR A 13 -6.93 -28.64 9.52
N GLY A 14 -5.64 -28.95 9.32
CA GLY A 14 -5.06 -29.20 8.01
C GLY A 14 -5.35 -28.06 7.04
N LYS A 15 -6.07 -28.36 5.94
CA LYS A 15 -6.43 -27.37 4.91
C LYS A 15 -7.36 -26.27 5.41
N ASP A 16 -8.12 -26.51 6.45
CA ASP A 16 -9.07 -25.57 7.02
C ASP A 16 -8.45 -24.65 8.08
N PHE A 17 -7.15 -24.81 8.37
CA PHE A 17 -6.43 -23.98 9.33
C PHE A 17 -6.60 -22.46 9.06
N ARG A 18 -6.71 -22.05 7.80
CA ARG A 18 -6.94 -20.65 7.44
C ARG A 18 -8.21 -20.04 8.06
N ALA A 19 -9.24 -20.86 8.31
CA ALA A 19 -10.49 -20.43 8.94
C ALA A 19 -10.42 -20.52 10.48
N HIS A 20 -9.38 -21.14 11.02
CA HIS A 20 -9.16 -21.36 12.44
C HIS A 20 -7.78 -20.87 12.92
N PRO A 21 -7.35 -19.67 12.56
CA PRO A 21 -6.02 -19.18 12.92
C PRO A 21 -5.90 -19.00 14.42
N VAL A 22 -4.81 -19.49 14.98
CA VAL A 22 -4.42 -19.29 16.38
C VAL A 22 -3.01 -18.72 16.40
N GLY A 23 -2.80 -17.69 17.23
CA GLY A 23 -1.51 -17.02 17.38
C GLY A 23 -1.43 -16.24 18.68
N THR A 24 -0.30 -15.57 18.88
CA THR A 24 -0.02 -14.76 20.08
C THR A 24 -0.36 -13.28 19.92
N GLY A 25 -1.01 -12.91 18.83
CA GLY A 25 -1.32 -11.52 18.49
C GLY A 25 -2.38 -10.87 19.37
N PRO A 26 -2.58 -9.54 19.22
CA PRO A 26 -3.50 -8.76 20.05
C PRO A 26 -4.99 -9.06 19.81
N PHE A 27 -5.32 -9.69 18.71
CA PHE A 27 -6.70 -10.02 18.36
C PHE A 27 -6.86 -11.50 18.02
N LYS A 28 -8.06 -12.03 18.25
CA LYS A 28 -8.50 -13.39 17.92
C LYS A 28 -9.61 -13.34 16.88
N LEU A 29 -9.59 -14.27 15.92
CA LEU A 29 -10.65 -14.43 14.94
C LEU A 29 -11.94 -14.88 15.63
N VAL A 30 -13.04 -14.18 15.33
CA VAL A 30 -14.41 -14.57 15.75
C VAL A 30 -15.18 -15.13 14.56
N ARG A 31 -15.12 -14.44 13.43
CA ARG A 31 -15.86 -14.82 12.22
C ARG A 31 -15.16 -14.30 10.98
N TRP A 32 -15.14 -15.10 9.95
CA TRP A 32 -14.67 -14.72 8.63
C TRP A 32 -15.66 -15.19 7.56
N ASP A 33 -16.39 -14.24 7.00
CA ASP A 33 -17.19 -14.46 5.78
C ASP A 33 -16.35 -13.93 4.61
N GLU A 34 -15.90 -14.82 3.77
CA GLU A 34 -15.04 -14.46 2.62
C GLU A 34 -15.72 -13.40 1.74
N SER A 35 -14.94 -12.41 1.32
CA SER A 35 -15.40 -11.28 0.49
C SER A 35 -16.48 -10.39 1.12
N ASN A 36 -16.84 -10.58 2.39
CA ASN A 36 -17.86 -9.81 3.08
C ASN A 36 -17.30 -9.15 4.35
N VAL A 37 -16.95 -9.95 5.37
CA VAL A 37 -16.54 -9.40 6.66
C VAL A 37 -15.59 -10.32 7.40
N LEU A 38 -14.59 -9.71 8.07
CA LEU A 38 -13.73 -10.34 9.06
C LEU A 38 -13.95 -9.65 10.40
N VAL A 39 -14.27 -10.43 11.44
CA VAL A 39 -14.52 -9.93 12.79
C VAL A 39 -13.48 -10.51 13.74
N LEU A 40 -12.83 -9.63 14.46
CA LEU A 40 -11.80 -9.95 15.45
C LEU A 40 -12.23 -9.42 16.81
N THR A 41 -11.92 -10.14 17.88
CA THR A 41 -12.05 -9.69 19.26
C THR A 41 -10.69 -9.56 19.92
N ARG A 42 -10.59 -8.71 20.93
CA ARG A 42 -9.38 -8.54 21.72
C ARG A 42 -8.92 -9.87 22.34
N ASN A 43 -7.62 -10.11 22.31
CA ASN A 43 -6.98 -11.16 23.05
C ASN A 43 -6.65 -10.68 24.47
N GLU A 44 -7.44 -11.07 25.45
CA GLU A 44 -7.24 -10.65 26.85
C GLU A 44 -5.91 -11.15 27.44
N ASN A 45 -5.29 -12.16 26.82
CA ASN A 45 -4.00 -12.72 27.19
C ASN A 45 -2.82 -12.16 26.40
N TYR A 46 -3.06 -11.08 25.64
CA TYR A 46 -1.95 -10.43 24.91
C TYR A 46 -0.93 -9.87 25.88
N PHE A 47 0.34 -10.08 25.57
CA PHE A 47 1.44 -9.86 26.51
C PHE A 47 1.96 -8.42 26.55
N GLU A 48 1.75 -7.65 25.49
CA GLU A 48 2.27 -6.28 25.42
C GLU A 48 1.45 -5.30 26.23
N LYS A 49 2.18 -4.28 26.70
CA LYS A 49 1.63 -3.13 27.41
C LYS A 49 2.18 -1.86 26.80
N ASP A 50 1.48 -0.75 27.01
CA ASP A 50 1.99 0.57 26.66
C ASP A 50 3.07 1.05 27.65
N SER A 51 3.66 2.23 27.39
CA SER A 51 4.68 2.84 28.27
C SER A 51 4.17 3.18 29.68
N ALA A 52 2.86 3.29 29.87
CA ALA A 52 2.22 3.53 31.16
C ALA A 52 1.82 2.23 31.89
N GLY A 53 2.06 1.05 31.29
CA GLY A 53 1.76 -0.26 31.87
C GLY A 53 0.33 -0.75 31.60
N ASN A 54 -0.48 -0.05 30.78
CA ASN A 54 -1.82 -0.49 30.42
C ASN A 54 -1.76 -1.64 29.41
N LYS A 55 -2.68 -2.58 29.52
CA LYS A 55 -2.79 -3.71 28.59
C LYS A 55 -3.18 -3.25 27.20
N LEU A 56 -2.50 -3.78 26.19
CA LEU A 56 -2.85 -3.65 24.77
C LEU A 56 -3.65 -4.87 24.30
N PRO A 57 -4.43 -4.76 23.22
CA PRO A 57 -4.81 -3.54 22.53
C PRO A 57 -5.92 -2.78 23.26
N TYR A 58 -6.05 -1.47 23.01
CA TYR A 58 -7.13 -0.66 23.58
C TYR A 58 -8.50 -1.01 22.98
N LEU A 59 -8.55 -1.35 21.69
CA LEU A 59 -9.78 -1.73 21.01
C LEU A 59 -10.30 -3.07 21.52
N LYS A 60 -11.60 -3.14 21.77
CA LYS A 60 -12.29 -4.39 22.17
C LYS A 60 -12.43 -5.37 21.01
N GLY A 61 -12.48 -4.87 19.78
CA GLY A 61 -12.59 -5.67 18.57
C GLY A 61 -12.35 -4.83 17.33
N VAL A 62 -12.19 -5.52 16.20
CA VAL A 62 -12.00 -4.92 14.88
C VAL A 62 -12.93 -5.64 13.91
N ARG A 63 -13.67 -4.86 13.12
CA ARG A 63 -14.48 -5.38 12.02
C ARG A 63 -13.92 -4.84 10.72
N ILE A 64 -13.53 -5.73 9.84
CA ILE A 64 -13.03 -5.40 8.49
C ILE A 64 -14.12 -5.76 7.49
N SER A 65 -14.66 -4.77 6.79
CA SER A 65 -15.64 -4.96 5.72
C SER A 65 -14.93 -4.97 4.36
N PHE A 66 -15.20 -5.97 3.55
CA PHE A 66 -14.64 -6.08 2.20
C PHE A 66 -15.61 -5.43 1.21
N ILE A 67 -15.37 -4.20 0.84
CA ILE A 67 -16.21 -3.42 -0.07
C ILE A 67 -15.49 -3.33 -1.40
N ALA A 68 -16.02 -3.99 -2.44
CA ALA A 68 -15.36 -4.07 -3.73
C ALA A 68 -15.37 -2.72 -4.50
N ASP A 69 -16.46 -1.96 -4.38
CA ASP A 69 -16.59 -0.64 -4.99
C ASP A 69 -15.99 0.44 -4.10
N ARG A 70 -14.96 1.11 -4.61
CA ARG A 70 -14.24 2.15 -3.87
C ARG A 70 -15.05 3.41 -3.61
N GLY A 71 -15.97 3.73 -4.50
CA GLY A 71 -16.89 4.85 -4.30
C GLY A 71 -17.88 4.57 -3.17
N ALA A 72 -18.41 3.34 -3.09
CA ALA A 72 -19.27 2.89 -2.00
C ALA A 72 -18.51 2.83 -0.66
N GLU A 73 -17.25 2.40 -0.66
CA GLU A 73 -16.39 2.44 0.53
C GLU A 73 -16.25 3.87 1.06
N PHE A 74 -15.90 4.82 0.18
CA PHE A 74 -15.78 6.23 0.56
C PHE A 74 -17.12 6.82 1.05
N LEU A 75 -18.24 6.48 0.41
CA LEU A 75 -19.55 6.93 0.86
C LEU A 75 -19.90 6.43 2.26
N GLN A 76 -19.60 5.17 2.58
CA GLN A 76 -19.81 4.63 3.92
C GLN A 76 -18.90 5.30 4.96
N PHE A 77 -17.66 5.58 4.60
CA PHE A 77 -16.73 6.32 5.46
C PHE A 77 -17.23 7.75 5.72
N SER A 78 -17.63 8.49 4.70
CA SER A 78 -18.14 9.86 4.84
C SER A 78 -19.47 9.94 5.62
N GLN A 79 -20.22 8.83 5.71
CA GLN A 79 -21.42 8.70 6.54
C GLN A 79 -21.13 8.24 7.97
N GLY A 80 -19.86 8.09 8.36
CA GLY A 80 -19.47 7.59 9.69
C GLY A 80 -19.78 6.13 9.94
N LYS A 81 -20.00 5.32 8.89
CA LYS A 81 -20.22 3.87 9.00
C LYS A 81 -18.94 3.07 9.07
N LEU A 82 -17.83 3.68 8.68
CA LEU A 82 -16.47 3.17 8.79
C LEU A 82 -15.63 4.16 9.57
N ASP A 83 -14.90 3.67 10.57
CA ASP A 83 -13.99 4.47 11.39
C ASP A 83 -12.64 4.70 10.69
N PHE A 84 -12.29 3.83 9.75
CA PHE A 84 -11.00 3.84 9.08
C PHE A 84 -11.11 3.28 7.66
N MET A 85 -10.41 3.91 6.72
CA MET A 85 -10.21 3.37 5.39
C MET A 85 -8.76 3.58 4.96
N THR A 86 -8.25 2.75 4.06
CA THR A 86 -6.87 2.81 3.57
C THR A 86 -6.81 2.87 2.05
N GLY A 87 -5.86 3.66 1.56
CA GLY A 87 -5.68 3.90 0.13
C GLY A 87 -6.67 4.94 -0.41
N LEU A 88 -6.21 5.70 -1.38
CA LEU A 88 -7.02 6.69 -2.07
C LEU A 88 -7.25 6.24 -3.50
N ASP A 89 -8.51 6.13 -3.88
CA ASP A 89 -8.89 5.82 -5.24
C ASP A 89 -9.06 7.09 -6.09
N ILE A 90 -8.78 6.99 -7.37
CA ILE A 90 -8.87 8.11 -8.32
C ILE A 90 -10.30 8.67 -8.42
N SER A 91 -11.32 7.86 -8.13
CA SER A 91 -12.73 8.26 -8.24
C SER A 91 -13.15 9.31 -7.21
N TYR A 92 -12.46 9.38 -6.07
CA TYR A 92 -12.80 10.32 -5.00
C TYR A 92 -11.62 11.12 -4.43
N LYS A 93 -10.39 10.86 -4.88
CA LYS A 93 -9.21 11.56 -4.36
C LYS A 93 -9.32 13.08 -4.46
N ASP A 94 -9.90 13.59 -5.56
CA ASP A 94 -10.05 15.03 -5.80
C ASP A 94 -11.14 15.67 -4.94
N LYS A 95 -11.99 14.86 -4.30
CA LYS A 95 -12.95 15.32 -3.28
C LYS A 95 -12.31 15.41 -1.89
N LEU A 96 -11.31 14.59 -1.64
CA LEU A 96 -10.61 14.54 -0.34
C LEU A 96 -9.37 15.41 -0.31
N LEU A 97 -8.65 15.53 -1.42
CA LEU A 97 -7.34 16.14 -1.46
C LEU A 97 -7.29 17.35 -2.40
N THR A 98 -6.49 18.32 -1.99
CA THR A 98 -6.02 19.40 -2.87
C THR A 98 -5.07 18.87 -3.93
N SER A 99 -4.74 19.67 -4.92
CA SER A 99 -3.73 19.35 -5.95
C SER A 99 -2.31 19.12 -5.38
N THR A 100 -2.06 19.56 -4.15
CA THR A 100 -0.78 19.37 -3.43
C THR A 100 -0.80 18.17 -2.49
N GLY A 101 -1.89 17.39 -2.49
CA GLY A 101 -2.03 16.19 -1.68
C GLY A 101 -2.31 16.45 -0.19
N GLU A 102 -2.75 17.64 0.16
CA GLU A 102 -3.24 17.95 1.50
C GLU A 102 -4.75 17.71 1.59
N LEU A 103 -5.25 17.45 2.81
CA LEU A 103 -6.68 17.28 3.03
C LEU A 103 -7.44 18.56 2.63
N ALA A 104 -8.51 18.41 1.86
CA ALA A 104 -9.34 19.53 1.45
C ALA A 104 -10.00 20.20 2.67
N PRO A 105 -10.18 21.54 2.64
CA PRO A 105 -10.60 22.31 3.81
C PRO A 105 -11.91 21.83 4.46
N GLU A 106 -12.86 21.35 3.66
CA GLU A 106 -14.15 20.83 4.11
C GLU A 106 -14.05 19.59 5.00
N TRP A 107 -12.96 18.84 4.90
CA TRP A 107 -12.76 17.60 5.65
C TRP A 107 -11.88 17.74 6.89
N LYS A 108 -11.22 18.89 7.07
CA LYS A 108 -10.20 19.08 8.12
C LYS A 108 -10.70 18.86 9.56
N ASN A 109 -11.99 19.11 9.79
CA ASN A 109 -12.60 18.94 11.12
C ASN A 109 -13.31 17.60 11.28
N GLU A 110 -13.45 16.83 10.22
CA GLU A 110 -14.21 15.56 10.20
C GLU A 110 -13.32 14.34 10.07
N ILE A 111 -12.16 14.48 9.42
CA ILE A 111 -11.27 13.38 9.08
C ILE A 111 -9.85 13.66 9.57
N ILE A 112 -9.25 12.65 10.21
CA ILE A 112 -7.80 12.61 10.44
C ILE A 112 -7.16 11.98 9.22
N PHE A 113 -6.28 12.72 8.55
CA PHE A 113 -5.56 12.26 7.38
C PHE A 113 -4.10 12.02 7.72
N GLU A 114 -3.65 10.77 7.60
CA GLU A 114 -2.27 10.39 7.85
C GLU A 114 -1.59 9.94 6.57
N LYS A 115 -0.38 10.43 6.35
CA LYS A 115 0.52 10.01 5.27
C LYS A 115 1.67 9.23 5.89
N MET A 116 1.83 7.99 5.48
CA MET A 116 2.97 7.18 5.90
C MET A 116 3.79 6.74 4.69
N PRO A 117 5.11 6.59 4.83
CA PRO A 117 5.92 6.01 3.78
C PRO A 117 5.41 4.59 3.46
N TYR A 118 4.87 4.42 2.27
CA TYR A 118 4.53 3.09 1.75
C TYR A 118 5.79 2.53 1.10
N LEU A 119 6.44 1.58 1.77
CA LEU A 119 7.73 1.02 1.38
C LEU A 119 7.59 0.12 0.14
N ASN A 120 7.13 0.71 -0.93
CA ASN A 120 6.89 0.07 -2.21
C ASN A 120 7.43 0.92 -3.36
N THR A 121 7.91 0.26 -4.41
CA THR A 121 8.29 0.90 -5.67
C THR A 121 7.43 0.35 -6.78
N GLU A 122 6.62 1.20 -7.38
CA GLU A 122 5.86 0.85 -8.59
C GLU A 122 6.76 0.95 -9.82
N TYR A 123 6.72 -0.05 -10.66
CA TYR A 123 7.58 -0.13 -11.83
C TYR A 123 6.90 -0.76 -13.03
N LEU A 124 7.37 -0.40 -14.22
CA LEU A 124 7.05 -1.07 -15.47
C LEU A 124 8.10 -2.13 -15.76
N GLY A 125 7.72 -3.42 -15.65
CA GLY A 125 8.60 -4.54 -15.94
C GLY A 125 8.58 -4.92 -17.42
N ILE A 126 9.76 -5.09 -18.02
CA ILE A 126 9.91 -5.63 -19.38
C ILE A 126 10.50 -7.03 -19.25
N SER A 127 9.70 -8.08 -19.56
CA SER A 127 10.19 -9.44 -19.55
C SER A 127 11.19 -9.67 -20.68
N MET A 128 12.39 -10.08 -20.32
CA MET A 128 13.45 -10.37 -21.28
C MET A 128 13.46 -11.84 -21.73
N ALA A 129 12.90 -12.75 -20.95
CA ALA A 129 12.94 -14.19 -21.21
C ALA A 129 12.07 -14.60 -22.41
N LYS A 130 10.90 -13.95 -22.58
CA LYS A 130 9.93 -14.24 -23.66
C LYS A 130 9.52 -12.95 -24.38
N GLN A 131 10.51 -12.12 -24.76
CA GLN A 131 10.19 -10.85 -25.41
C GLN A 131 9.90 -11.07 -26.93
N PRO A 132 8.64 -11.01 -27.37
CA PRO A 132 8.29 -11.17 -28.78
C PRO A 132 8.66 -9.91 -29.60
N ASN A 133 8.67 -8.72 -28.98
CA ASN A 133 8.98 -7.49 -29.67
C ASN A 133 10.51 -7.30 -29.79
N ALA A 134 11.02 -7.36 -31.01
CA ALA A 134 12.43 -7.22 -31.31
C ALA A 134 13.00 -5.87 -30.85
N ALA A 135 12.22 -4.78 -30.93
CA ALA A 135 12.65 -3.46 -30.49
C ALA A 135 12.97 -3.44 -28.98
N LEU A 136 12.17 -4.10 -28.15
CA LEU A 136 12.39 -4.17 -26.70
C LEU A 136 13.61 -5.03 -26.31
N LYS A 137 14.13 -5.86 -27.19
CA LYS A 137 15.42 -6.56 -26.98
C LYS A 137 16.60 -5.58 -27.02
N ASN A 138 16.45 -4.46 -27.74
CA ASN A 138 17.49 -3.45 -27.79
C ASN A 138 17.59 -2.66 -26.49
N LYS A 139 18.77 -2.62 -25.88
CA LYS A 139 19.03 -1.89 -24.62
C LYS A 139 18.73 -0.38 -24.77
N LYS A 140 19.08 0.23 -25.92
CA LYS A 140 18.86 1.66 -26.16
C LYS A 140 17.38 2.02 -26.16
N VAL A 141 16.53 1.16 -26.74
CA VAL A 141 15.06 1.35 -26.72
C VAL A 141 14.53 1.33 -25.28
N ARG A 142 14.96 0.38 -24.45
CA ARG A 142 14.56 0.34 -23.04
C ARG A 142 15.04 1.55 -22.24
N GLN A 143 16.23 2.05 -22.54
CA GLN A 143 16.76 3.28 -21.96
C GLN A 143 15.95 4.51 -22.42
N ALA A 144 15.60 4.58 -23.70
CA ALA A 144 14.76 5.65 -24.24
C ALA A 144 13.40 5.71 -23.54
N ILE A 145 12.76 4.57 -23.34
CA ILE A 145 11.49 4.47 -22.57
C ILE A 145 11.68 5.07 -21.16
N ASN A 146 12.75 4.72 -20.46
CA ASN A 146 13.02 5.26 -19.12
C ASN A 146 13.20 6.78 -19.10
N TYR A 147 13.92 7.36 -20.08
CA TYR A 147 14.10 8.81 -20.20
C TYR A 147 12.83 9.54 -20.64
N ALA A 148 11.94 8.88 -21.39
CA ALA A 148 10.70 9.48 -21.88
C ALA A 148 9.60 9.62 -20.80
N ILE A 149 9.68 8.88 -19.69
CA ILE A 149 8.67 8.89 -18.64
C ILE A 149 8.92 10.05 -17.66
N ASN A 150 8.02 11.02 -17.65
CA ASN A 150 8.04 12.11 -16.67
C ASN A 150 7.35 11.69 -15.37
N ARG A 151 8.11 11.05 -14.48
CA ARG A 151 7.60 10.52 -13.20
C ARG A 151 7.05 11.61 -12.29
N GLN A 152 7.67 12.79 -12.28
CA GLN A 152 7.20 13.92 -11.48
C GLN A 152 5.81 14.39 -11.94
N LYS A 153 5.57 14.52 -13.25
CA LYS A 153 4.24 14.86 -13.77
C LYS A 153 3.22 13.79 -13.46
N MET A 154 3.56 12.52 -13.57
CA MET A 154 2.66 11.43 -13.20
C MET A 154 2.23 11.53 -11.74
N ILE A 155 3.15 11.78 -10.81
CA ILE A 155 2.83 11.95 -9.40
C ILE A 155 1.95 13.18 -9.18
N THR A 156 2.29 14.31 -9.78
CA THR A 156 1.53 15.56 -9.63
C THR A 156 0.09 15.39 -10.12
N TYR A 157 -0.11 14.90 -11.34
CA TYR A 157 -1.44 14.90 -11.98
C TYR A 157 -2.27 13.64 -11.70
N LEU A 158 -1.63 12.49 -11.48
CA LEU A 158 -2.36 11.23 -11.26
C LEU A 158 -2.51 10.87 -9.79
N ARG A 159 -1.68 11.46 -8.91
CA ARG A 159 -1.63 11.12 -7.49
C ARG A 159 -1.67 12.33 -6.55
N ASN A 160 -2.06 13.49 -7.04
CA ASN A 160 -2.11 14.74 -6.27
C ASN A 160 -0.82 15.01 -5.46
N GLY A 161 0.34 14.74 -6.06
CA GLY A 161 1.64 14.93 -5.41
C GLY A 161 2.01 13.87 -4.36
N ILE A 162 1.20 12.82 -4.16
CA ILE A 162 1.52 11.74 -3.19
C ILE A 162 2.49 10.75 -3.82
N GLY A 163 3.67 10.67 -3.24
CA GLY A 163 4.76 9.82 -3.70
C GLY A 163 6.02 10.60 -4.08
N VAL A 164 7.06 9.89 -4.46
CA VAL A 164 8.32 10.44 -4.95
C VAL A 164 8.74 9.77 -6.24
N PRO A 165 9.37 10.49 -7.20
CA PRO A 165 9.89 9.88 -8.42
C PRO A 165 10.93 8.81 -8.09
N ALA A 166 10.79 7.60 -8.63
CA ALA A 166 11.76 6.52 -8.47
C ALA A 166 12.91 6.71 -9.48
N GLU A 167 13.87 7.52 -9.13
CA GLU A 167 15.05 7.86 -9.97
C GLU A 167 16.36 7.30 -9.43
N SER A 168 16.31 6.53 -8.32
CA SER A 168 17.49 5.97 -7.63
C SER A 168 17.35 4.47 -7.38
N GLY A 169 16.90 3.73 -8.41
CA GLY A 169 16.77 2.27 -8.36
C GLY A 169 15.45 1.78 -7.81
N MET A 170 15.45 0.54 -7.30
CA MET A 170 14.25 -0.18 -6.87
C MET A 170 13.98 -0.08 -5.38
N ILE A 171 14.97 0.33 -4.58
CA ILE A 171 14.80 0.46 -3.12
C ILE A 171 14.01 1.72 -2.84
N PRO A 172 12.84 1.65 -2.18
CA PRO A 172 12.03 2.83 -1.90
C PRO A 172 12.69 3.73 -0.85
N LYS A 173 12.47 5.04 -1.00
CA LYS A 173 12.88 6.02 0.00
C LYS A 173 12.22 5.71 1.34
N GLY A 174 13.03 5.62 2.39
CA GLY A 174 12.57 5.25 3.74
C GLY A 174 13.10 3.89 4.20
N LEU A 175 13.67 3.07 3.32
CA LEU A 175 14.44 1.90 3.73
C LEU A 175 15.91 2.26 4.02
N PRO A 176 16.56 1.57 4.99
CA PRO A 176 17.96 1.87 5.37
C PRO A 176 18.97 1.78 4.24
N CYS A 177 18.68 0.97 3.21
CA CYS A 177 19.58 0.78 2.06
C CYS A 177 19.28 1.72 0.88
N PHE A 178 18.39 2.72 1.05
CA PHE A 178 18.14 3.71 0.02
C PHE A 178 19.34 4.67 -0.07
N ASP A 179 19.92 4.81 -1.26
CA ASP A 179 21.05 5.70 -1.52
C ASP A 179 20.88 6.36 -2.90
N ASP A 180 20.48 7.62 -2.90
CA ASP A 180 20.31 8.43 -4.12
C ASP A 180 21.60 9.13 -4.58
N VAL A 181 22.68 8.99 -3.83
CA VAL A 181 24.00 9.48 -4.20
C VAL A 181 24.77 8.42 -4.98
N ALA A 182 24.87 7.22 -4.44
CA ALA A 182 25.57 6.10 -5.06
C ALA A 182 24.78 5.47 -6.22
N VAL A 183 23.45 5.40 -6.11
CA VAL A 183 22.59 4.80 -7.14
C VAL A 183 21.94 5.88 -7.98
N LYS A 184 22.43 6.09 -9.20
CA LYS A 184 21.85 6.99 -10.19
C LYS A 184 21.04 6.18 -11.21
N GLY A 185 19.76 6.47 -11.28
CA GLY A 185 18.85 5.90 -12.29
C GLY A 185 18.59 6.84 -13.46
N TYR A 186 17.34 6.85 -13.92
CA TYR A 186 16.92 7.60 -15.09
C TYR A 186 16.03 8.77 -14.68
N THR A 187 16.45 9.99 -14.98
CA THR A 187 15.64 11.20 -14.90
C THR A 187 14.90 11.45 -16.23
N TYR A 188 13.85 12.25 -16.20
CA TYR A 188 13.14 12.62 -17.44
C TYR A 188 14.02 13.48 -18.36
N ASP A 189 14.25 12.98 -19.58
CA ASP A 189 15.02 13.67 -20.63
C ASP A 189 14.52 13.21 -22.00
N ILE A 190 13.59 13.95 -22.58
CA ILE A 190 12.96 13.57 -23.86
C ILE A 190 13.92 13.68 -25.04
N GLU A 191 14.86 14.62 -25.01
CA GLU A 191 15.84 14.77 -26.10
C GLU A 191 16.85 13.63 -26.10
N LYS A 192 17.24 13.18 -24.90
CA LYS A 192 18.11 12.00 -24.79
C LYS A 192 17.35 10.73 -25.19
N ALA A 193 16.06 10.63 -24.86
CA ALA A 193 15.24 9.51 -25.32
C ALA A 193 15.19 9.42 -26.84
N LYS A 194 14.95 10.54 -27.54
CA LYS A 194 14.93 10.60 -29.00
C LYS A 194 16.28 10.22 -29.64
N LYS A 195 17.38 10.65 -29.03
CA LYS A 195 18.74 10.32 -29.53
C LYS A 195 19.11 8.84 -29.41
N LEU A 196 18.42 8.10 -28.52
CA LEU A 196 18.66 6.67 -28.33
C LEU A 196 17.87 5.78 -29.29
N LEU A 197 16.85 6.33 -29.95
CA LEU A 197 16.02 5.66 -30.96
C LEU A 197 16.56 5.87 -32.34
#